data_e9495eb7a17a8db13de602dad3c7ea01
#
_entry.id   e9495eb7a17a8db13de602dad3c7ea01
#
_cell.length_a   1.000
_cell.length_b   1.000
_cell.length_c   1.000
_cell.angle_alpha   90.00
_cell.angle_beta   90.00
_cell.angle_gamma   90.00
#
_symmetry.space_group_name_H-M   'P 1'
#
loop_
_entity.id
_entity.type
_entity.pdbx_description
1 polymer ?
#
loop_
_entity_poly.entity_id
_entity_poly.type
_entity_poly.pdbx_seq_one_letter_code
_entity_poly.pdbx_strand_id
1 'polypeptide(L)'
;MVISRLLQIAESFDVDVIEVIGHTDEQPVTNRVSNLDRHLASVTLGGTDAAVLQWADNAGLGLARALAVVKVLTSDARLGAFRILPLSGAQLIDTDGRLTRWDEQGDVRERRRIEIRLRKSS
;
A
#
# COMPACT_ATOMS: atom_id res chain seq x y z
N MET A 1 -14.45 -13.39 -1.08
CA MET A 1 -14.00 -12.14 -1.69
C MET A 1 -13.48 -11.19 -0.64
N VAL A 2 -12.36 -10.56 -0.92
CA VAL A 2 -11.67 -9.67 0.02
C VAL A 2 -12.56 -8.50 0.47
N ILE A 3 -13.25 -7.85 -0.46
CA ILE A 3 -14.08 -6.68 -0.14
C ILE A 3 -15.25 -7.06 0.77
N SER A 4 -15.91 -8.17 0.52
CA SER A 4 -17.00 -8.64 1.38
C SER A 4 -16.50 -8.91 2.79
N ARG A 5 -15.32 -9.49 2.93
CA ARG A 5 -14.71 -9.77 4.23
C ARG A 5 -14.36 -8.47 4.97
N LEU A 6 -13.81 -7.49 4.23
CA LEU A 6 -13.50 -6.19 4.80
C LEU A 6 -14.75 -5.50 5.36
N LEU A 7 -15.84 -5.53 4.60
CA LEU A 7 -17.11 -4.95 5.03
C LEU A 7 -17.64 -5.62 6.28
N GLN A 8 -17.57 -6.96 6.33
CA GLN A 8 -18.04 -7.71 7.47
C GLN A 8 -17.26 -7.36 8.75
N ILE A 9 -15.94 -7.27 8.64
CA ILE A 9 -15.09 -6.90 9.77
C ILE A 9 -15.36 -5.45 10.18
N ALA A 10 -15.46 -4.55 9.22
CA ALA A 10 -15.69 -3.13 9.48
C ALA A 10 -17.00 -2.89 10.22
N GLU A 11 -18.06 -3.57 9.84
CA GLU A 11 -19.35 -3.48 10.54
C GLU A 11 -19.25 -3.97 11.97
N SER A 12 -18.50 -5.05 12.20
CA SER A 12 -18.37 -5.65 13.54
C SER A 12 -17.58 -4.75 14.51
N PHE A 13 -16.65 -3.93 14.01
CA PHE A 13 -15.74 -3.15 14.83
C PHE A 13 -15.87 -1.62 14.65
N ASP A 14 -16.89 -1.19 13.93
CA ASP A 14 -17.16 0.25 13.70
C ASP A 14 -15.93 0.97 13.09
N VAL A 15 -15.32 0.37 12.10
CA VAL A 15 -14.13 0.87 11.42
C VAL A 15 -14.52 1.85 10.32
N ASP A 16 -13.79 2.94 10.18
CA ASP A 16 -14.02 3.92 9.12
C ASP A 16 -12.79 4.23 8.26
N VAL A 17 -11.63 3.65 8.59
CA VAL A 17 -10.39 3.88 7.85
C VAL A 17 -9.80 2.53 7.42
N ILE A 18 -9.43 2.45 6.15
CA ILE A 18 -8.71 1.32 5.57
C ILE A 18 -7.34 1.81 5.16
N GLU A 19 -6.29 1.30 5.78
CA GLU A 19 -4.92 1.59 5.40
C GLU A 19 -4.40 0.44 4.55
N VAL A 20 -3.87 0.77 3.39
CA VAL A 20 -3.27 -0.21 2.47
C VAL A 20 -1.77 0.03 2.49
N ILE A 21 -1.01 -0.94 3.00
CA ILE A 21 0.41 -0.80 3.23
C ILE A 21 1.16 -1.74 2.28
N GLY A 22 1.97 -1.16 1.40
CA GLY A 22 2.82 -1.93 0.49
C GLY A 22 4.17 -2.20 1.13
N HIS A 23 4.55 -3.47 1.21
CA HIS A 23 5.83 -3.93 1.74
C HIS A 23 6.70 -4.48 0.62
N THR A 24 8.00 -4.29 0.74
CA THR A 24 8.99 -4.83 -0.18
C THR A 24 10.02 -5.67 0.60
N ASP A 25 10.89 -6.35 -0.13
CA ASP A 25 12.06 -7.00 0.46
C ASP A 25 13.28 -6.09 0.38
N GLU A 26 14.46 -6.63 0.71
CA GLU A 26 15.71 -5.88 0.73
C GLU A 26 16.34 -5.70 -0.65
N GLN A 27 15.77 -6.31 -1.68
CA GLN A 27 16.35 -6.23 -3.02
C GLN A 27 16.31 -4.79 -3.53
N PRO A 28 17.45 -4.18 -3.84
CA PRO A 28 17.46 -2.77 -4.22
C PRO A 28 16.83 -2.52 -5.57
N VAL A 29 16.17 -1.39 -5.70
CA VAL A 29 15.72 -0.87 -6.98
C VAL A 29 16.88 -0.06 -7.57
N THR A 30 17.25 -0.35 -8.81
CA THR A 30 18.40 0.30 -9.46
C THR A 30 18.03 0.88 -10.82
N ASN A 31 18.82 1.87 -11.27
CA ASN A 31 18.72 2.44 -12.62
C ASN A 31 17.35 3.02 -12.95
N ARG A 32 16.71 3.66 -11.98
CA ARG A 32 15.40 4.26 -12.18
C ARG A 32 15.40 5.70 -11.65
N VAL A 33 14.57 6.53 -12.26
CA VAL A 33 14.33 7.90 -11.83
C VAL A 33 12.87 7.98 -11.40
N SER A 34 12.64 8.54 -10.21
CA SER A 34 11.30 8.69 -9.67
C SER A 34 10.55 9.85 -10.32
N ASN A 35 9.27 9.66 -10.57
CA ASN A 35 8.34 10.74 -10.92
C ASN A 35 7.20 10.84 -9.90
N LEU A 36 7.37 10.23 -8.72
CA LEU A 36 6.30 10.12 -7.73
C LEU A 36 5.83 11.50 -7.26
N ASP A 37 6.75 12.40 -6.92
CA ASP A 37 6.38 13.73 -6.44
C ASP A 37 5.53 14.49 -7.46
N ARG A 38 5.76 14.24 -8.73
CA ARG A 38 5.01 14.90 -9.80
C ARG A 38 3.59 14.36 -9.93
N HIS A 39 3.40 13.04 -9.74
CA HIS A 39 2.16 12.37 -10.17
C HIS A 39 1.33 11.77 -9.04
N LEU A 40 1.88 11.61 -7.81
CA LEU A 40 1.15 10.90 -6.75
C LEU A 40 -0.21 11.50 -6.44
N ALA A 41 -0.29 12.82 -6.27
CA ALA A 41 -1.55 13.46 -5.92
C ALA A 41 -2.60 13.25 -7.01
N SER A 42 -2.20 13.44 -8.27
CA SER A 42 -3.12 13.27 -9.39
C SER A 42 -3.59 11.83 -9.55
N VAL A 43 -2.69 10.86 -9.37
CA VAL A 43 -3.05 9.45 -9.41
C VAL A 43 -4.01 9.11 -8.28
N THR A 44 -3.72 9.57 -7.07
CA THR A 44 -4.55 9.29 -5.89
C THR A 44 -5.96 9.85 -6.05
N LEU A 45 -6.07 11.05 -6.64
CA LEU A 45 -7.36 11.70 -6.87
C LEU A 45 -8.08 11.23 -8.13
N GLY A 46 -7.49 10.31 -8.87
CA GLY A 46 -8.12 9.71 -10.04
C GLY A 46 -7.92 10.46 -11.37
N GLY A 47 -7.14 11.55 -11.37
CA GLY A 47 -6.88 12.34 -12.58
C GLY A 47 -5.84 11.77 -13.51
N THR A 48 -5.02 10.84 -13.03
CA THR A 48 -3.93 10.24 -13.81
C THR A 48 -3.90 8.74 -13.55
N ASP A 49 -3.63 7.97 -14.61
CA ASP A 49 -3.53 6.52 -14.51
C ASP A 49 -2.29 6.14 -13.68
N ALA A 50 -2.47 5.20 -12.75
CA ALA A 50 -1.38 4.71 -11.91
C ALA A 50 -0.21 4.10 -12.71
N ALA A 51 -0.45 3.68 -13.93
CA ALA A 51 0.58 3.11 -14.80
C ALA A 51 1.70 4.08 -15.14
N VAL A 52 1.50 5.40 -14.97
CA VAL A 52 2.54 6.40 -15.24
C VAL A 52 3.58 6.48 -14.12
N LEU A 53 3.30 5.91 -12.94
CA LEU A 53 4.19 6.04 -11.80
C LEU A 53 5.51 5.30 -12.01
N GLN A 54 6.60 5.97 -11.69
CA GLN A 54 7.94 5.42 -11.68
C GLN A 54 8.56 5.65 -10.31
N TRP A 55 9.04 4.58 -9.71
CA TRP A 55 9.70 4.61 -8.41
C TRP A 55 11.19 4.37 -8.60
N ALA A 56 12.00 4.91 -7.70
CA ALA A 56 13.45 4.76 -7.75
C ALA A 56 14.00 3.98 -6.54
N ASP A 57 13.15 3.64 -5.57
CA ASP A 57 13.55 2.94 -4.36
C ASP A 57 12.41 2.08 -3.82
N ASN A 58 12.71 1.32 -2.76
CA ASN A 58 11.72 0.42 -2.15
C ASN A 58 10.57 1.15 -1.48
N ALA A 59 10.82 2.32 -0.91
CA ALA A 59 9.74 3.11 -0.33
C ALA A 59 8.72 3.51 -1.40
N GLY A 60 9.20 3.99 -2.53
CA GLY A 60 8.34 4.35 -3.65
C GLY A 60 7.64 3.14 -4.27
N LEU A 61 8.34 2.02 -4.40
CA LEU A 61 7.75 0.78 -4.90
C LEU A 61 6.60 0.30 -4.01
N GLY A 62 6.82 0.30 -2.68
CA GLY A 62 5.78 -0.08 -1.74
C GLY A 62 4.54 0.83 -1.86
N LEU A 63 4.76 2.13 -1.99
CA LEU A 63 3.67 3.08 -2.15
C LEU A 63 2.92 2.87 -3.47
N ALA A 64 3.63 2.65 -4.57
CA ALA A 64 3.00 2.41 -5.87
C ALA A 64 2.13 1.14 -5.84
N ARG A 65 2.60 0.09 -5.18
CA ARG A 65 1.83 -1.15 -5.01
C ARG A 65 0.58 -0.92 -4.16
N ALA A 66 0.71 -0.15 -3.07
CA ALA A 66 -0.43 0.19 -2.24
C ALA A 66 -1.47 1.00 -3.03
N LEU A 67 -1.03 1.96 -3.84
CA LEU A 67 -1.92 2.76 -4.68
C LEU A 67 -2.71 1.91 -5.68
N ALA A 68 -2.08 0.90 -6.27
CA ALA A 68 -2.77 0.00 -7.18
C ALA A 68 -3.95 -0.70 -6.48
N VAL A 69 -3.76 -1.11 -5.24
CA VAL A 69 -4.83 -1.75 -4.45
C VAL A 69 -5.88 -0.70 -4.03
N VAL A 70 -5.46 0.48 -3.61
CA VAL A 70 -6.38 1.57 -3.26
C VAL A 70 -7.31 1.88 -4.43
N LYS A 71 -6.80 1.91 -5.66
CA LYS A 71 -7.63 2.15 -6.84
C LYS A 71 -8.72 1.10 -7.01
N VAL A 72 -8.39 -0.16 -6.80
CA VAL A 72 -9.36 -1.26 -6.86
C VAL A 72 -10.43 -1.07 -5.78
N LEU A 73 -10.03 -0.77 -4.55
CA LEU A 73 -10.97 -0.60 -3.43
C LEU A 73 -11.86 0.62 -3.62
N THR A 74 -11.31 1.75 -4.07
CA THR A 74 -12.10 2.98 -4.24
C THR A 74 -13.09 2.88 -5.40
N SER A 75 -12.87 1.97 -6.33
CA SER A 75 -13.82 1.74 -7.43
C SER A 75 -15.05 0.97 -6.99
N ASP A 76 -15.06 0.38 -5.81
CA ASP A 76 -16.21 -0.36 -5.29
C ASP A 76 -17.10 0.55 -4.46
N ALA A 77 -18.34 0.74 -4.90
CA ALA A 77 -19.28 1.66 -4.25
C ALA A 77 -19.60 1.27 -2.80
N ARG A 78 -19.45 -0.01 -2.45
CA ARG A 78 -19.71 -0.47 -1.07
C ARG A 78 -18.72 0.11 -0.06
N LEU A 79 -17.55 0.57 -0.52
CA LEU A 79 -16.52 1.16 0.31
C LEU A 79 -16.53 2.69 0.31
N GLY A 80 -17.57 3.30 -0.25
CA GLY A 80 -17.63 4.75 -0.42
C GLY A 80 -17.62 5.57 0.86
N ALA A 81 -18.02 4.96 1.99
CA ALA A 81 -18.01 5.64 3.28
C ALA A 81 -16.66 5.57 4.01
N PHE A 82 -15.73 4.79 3.49
CA PHE A 82 -14.41 4.60 4.11
C PHE A 82 -13.38 5.57 3.57
N ARG A 83 -12.47 6.01 4.43
CA ARG A 83 -11.23 6.65 4.00
C ARG A 83 -10.23 5.55 3.72
N ILE A 84 -9.71 5.50 2.50
CA ILE A 84 -8.79 4.46 2.05
C ILE A 84 -7.46 5.13 1.75
N LEU A 85 -6.43 4.79 2.53
CA LEU A 85 -5.16 5.51 2.54
C LEU A 85 -4.03 4.59 2.08
N PRO A 86 -3.20 5.03 1.12
CA PRO A 86 -2.02 4.27 0.73
C PRO A 86 -0.82 4.60 1.63
N LEU A 87 -0.09 3.58 2.03
CA LEU A 87 1.12 3.72 2.84
C LEU A 87 2.20 2.79 2.33
N SER A 88 3.45 3.11 2.62
CA SER A 88 4.58 2.26 2.30
C SER A 88 5.33 1.87 3.55
N GLY A 89 5.57 0.56 3.72
CA GLY A 89 6.48 0.03 4.73
C GLY A 89 7.90 -0.12 4.19
N ALA A 90 8.12 0.14 2.91
CA ALA A 90 9.40 -0.09 2.24
C ALA A 90 9.91 -1.50 2.54
N GLN A 91 11.21 -1.64 2.77
CA GLN A 91 11.83 -2.91 3.16
C GLN A 91 12.03 -3.04 4.67
N LEU A 92 11.36 -2.21 5.45
CA LEU A 92 11.68 -2.03 6.87
C LEU A 92 10.96 -2.99 7.81
N ILE A 93 9.89 -3.64 7.36
CA ILE A 93 9.02 -4.42 8.24
C ILE A 93 8.97 -5.87 7.76
N ASP A 94 9.34 -6.79 8.66
CA ASP A 94 9.31 -8.21 8.35
C ASP A 94 7.88 -8.79 8.47
N THR A 95 7.76 -10.09 8.23
CA THR A 95 6.46 -10.77 8.26
C THR A 95 5.86 -10.86 9.66
N ASP A 96 6.67 -10.64 10.69
CA ASP A 96 6.20 -10.62 12.09
C ASP A 96 5.82 -9.22 12.56
N GLY A 97 5.89 -8.22 11.68
CA GLY A 97 5.57 -6.84 12.02
C GLY A 97 6.66 -6.11 12.78
N ARG A 98 7.90 -6.62 12.75
CA ARG A 98 9.06 -6.03 13.41
C ARG A 98 9.96 -5.34 12.39
N LEU A 99 10.79 -4.43 12.88
CA LEU A 99 11.80 -3.83 12.03
C LEU A 99 12.79 -4.89 11.55
N THR A 100 13.09 -4.85 10.25
CA THR A 100 14.06 -5.77 9.67
C THR A 100 15.47 -5.43 10.14
N ARG A 101 16.32 -6.44 10.17
CA ARG A 101 17.73 -6.27 10.47
C ARG A 101 18.45 -5.82 9.20
N TRP A 102 19.41 -4.92 9.36
CA TRP A 102 20.14 -4.37 8.21
C TRP A 102 20.92 -5.43 7.42
N ASP A 103 21.24 -6.55 8.07
CA ASP A 103 21.98 -7.67 7.45
C ASP A 103 21.07 -8.70 6.76
N GLU A 104 19.77 -8.54 6.86
CA GLU A 104 18.81 -9.38 6.13
C GLU A 104 18.62 -8.82 4.73
N GLN A 105 19.38 -9.33 3.79
CA GLN A 105 19.32 -8.85 2.41
C GLN A 105 18.82 -9.94 1.47
N GLY A 106 18.27 -9.50 0.33
CA GLY A 106 17.93 -10.35 -0.76
C GLY A 106 16.46 -10.48 -1.03
N ASP A 107 16.14 -11.50 -1.78
CA ASP A 107 14.80 -11.76 -2.30
C ASP A 107 14.02 -12.60 -1.29
N VAL A 108 13.27 -11.94 -0.43
CA VAL A 108 12.40 -12.60 0.55
C VAL A 108 10.96 -12.41 0.10
N ARG A 109 10.44 -13.39 -0.59
CA ARG A 109 9.13 -13.32 -1.25
C ARG A 109 8.00 -12.98 -0.30
N GLU A 110 8.02 -13.53 0.90
CA GLU A 110 6.98 -13.32 1.91
C GLU A 110 6.92 -11.89 2.40
N ARG A 111 8.00 -11.13 2.22
CA ARG A 111 8.05 -9.72 2.60
C ARG A 111 7.47 -8.80 1.53
N ARG A 112 7.34 -9.28 0.29
CA ARG A 112 6.72 -8.52 -0.80
C ARG A 112 5.21 -8.74 -0.74
N ARG A 113 4.56 -7.96 0.12
CA ARG A 113 3.14 -8.17 0.39
C ARG A 113 2.39 -6.85 0.51
N ILE A 114 1.07 -6.94 0.40
CA ILE A 114 0.16 -5.86 0.75
C ILE A 114 -0.49 -6.22 2.08
N GLU A 115 -0.42 -5.31 3.02
CA GLU A 115 -1.11 -5.43 4.30
C GLU A 115 -2.30 -4.48 4.30
N ILE A 116 -3.45 -4.96 4.75
CA ILE A 116 -4.63 -4.12 4.89
C ILE A 116 -4.93 -4.00 6.38
N ARG A 117 -4.94 -2.77 6.87
CA ARG A 117 -5.18 -2.49 8.29
C ARG A 117 -6.43 -1.66 8.43
N LEU A 118 -7.34 -2.13 9.27
CA LEU A 118 -8.59 -1.45 9.56
C LEU A 118 -8.47 -0.71 10.88
N ARG A 119 -8.94 0.53 10.92
CA ARG A 119 -8.94 1.28 12.18
C ARG A 119 -10.11 2.24 12.24
N LYS A 120 -10.41 2.67 13.45
CA LYS A 120 -11.39 3.71 13.71
C LYS A 120 -10.65 5.04 13.87
N SER A 121 -11.12 6.06 13.18
CA SER A 121 -10.60 7.39 13.39
C SER A 121 -11.10 7.87 14.76
N SER A 122 -10.20 8.14 15.65
CA SER A 122 -10.44 8.54 17.05
C SER A 122 -11.87 8.97 17.39
#